data_fc24fea3d91c6f2dda0ded7ce38549a8
#
_entry.id   fc24fea3d91c6f2dda0ded7ce38549a8
#
_cell.length_a   1.000
_cell.length_b   1.000
_cell.length_c   1.000
_cell.angle_alpha   90.00
_cell.angle_beta   90.00
_cell.angle_gamma   90.00
#
_symmetry.space_group_name_H-M   'P 1'
#
loop_
_entity.id
_entity.type
_entity.pdbx_description
1 polymer ?
#
loop_
_entity_poly.entity_id
_entity_poly.type
_entity_poly.pdbx_seq_one_letter_code
_entity_poly.pdbx_strand_id
1 'polypeptide(L)'
;EYAGKDNWDNCLSKPEQECANPLKSSWVKSEVYSVATDNYKKTAGKEGMDYLEKRTYPGPVMNGMLVWMGENQAEGADAAIEFLKTQESVWGKWVSSSAKKKIKKAL
;
A
#
# COMPACT_ATOMS: atom_id res chain seq x y z
N GLU A 1 0.84 12.82 15.96
CA GLU A 1 -0.15 12.27 16.91
C GLU A 1 -1.55 12.68 16.46
N TYR A 2 -2.53 11.77 16.53
CA TYR A 2 -3.90 12.04 16.10
C TYR A 2 -4.65 12.82 17.20
N ALA A 3 -5.09 14.03 16.87
CA ALA A 3 -5.77 14.91 17.83
C ALA A 3 -7.24 14.51 18.13
N GLY A 4 -7.72 13.44 17.53
CA GLY A 4 -9.04 12.87 17.77
C GLY A 4 -10.13 13.34 16.80
N LYS A 5 -11.27 12.66 16.87
CA LYS A 5 -12.45 12.94 16.03
C LYS A 5 -12.99 14.35 16.27
N ASP A 6 -12.95 14.82 17.51
CA ASP A 6 -13.46 16.15 17.85
C ASP A 6 -12.73 17.27 17.13
N ASN A 7 -11.39 17.16 16.96
CA ASN A 7 -10.63 18.11 16.18
C ASN A 7 -11.00 18.09 14.69
N TRP A 8 -11.31 16.91 14.15
CA TRP A 8 -11.82 16.77 12.80
C TRP A 8 -13.19 17.45 12.66
N ASP A 9 -14.15 17.07 13.50
CA ASP A 9 -15.54 17.52 13.40
C ASP A 9 -15.69 19.04 13.68
N ASN A 10 -14.88 19.57 14.58
CA ASN A 10 -14.98 20.97 15.02
C ASN A 10 -14.06 21.93 14.28
N CYS A 11 -13.06 21.45 13.56
CA CYS A 11 -12.06 22.27 12.91
C CYS A 11 -11.72 21.78 11.50
N LEU A 12 -11.04 20.64 11.38
CA LEU A 12 -10.43 20.23 10.11
C LEU A 12 -11.41 19.91 8.98
N SER A 13 -12.65 19.58 9.28
CA SER A 13 -13.73 19.35 8.30
C SER A 13 -14.41 20.65 7.82
N LYS A 14 -14.06 21.79 8.41
CA LYS A 14 -14.68 23.09 8.12
C LYS A 14 -13.79 23.93 7.21
N PRO A 15 -14.33 24.97 6.57
CA PRO A 15 -13.53 25.95 5.86
C PRO A 15 -12.46 26.58 6.77
N GLU A 16 -11.33 26.97 6.20
CA GLU A 16 -10.19 27.55 6.93
C GLU A 16 -10.59 28.72 7.83
N GLN A 17 -11.53 29.55 7.37
CA GLN A 17 -12.04 30.70 8.12
C GLN A 17 -12.76 30.32 9.43
N GLU A 18 -13.26 29.10 9.52
CA GLU A 18 -13.97 28.58 10.70
C GLU A 18 -13.06 27.73 11.60
N CYS A 19 -11.80 27.51 11.21
CA CYS A 19 -10.81 26.73 11.93
C CYS A 19 -9.52 27.55 12.13
N ALA A 20 -9.57 28.52 13.03
CA ALA A 20 -8.45 29.46 13.24
C ALA A 20 -7.18 28.82 13.84
N ASN A 21 -7.32 27.70 14.57
CA ASN A 21 -6.20 27.02 15.26
C ASN A 21 -6.27 25.49 15.07
N PRO A 22 -5.96 24.97 13.88
CA PRO A 22 -5.97 23.53 13.65
C PRO A 22 -4.85 22.87 14.47
N LEU A 23 -5.22 21.85 15.25
CA LEU A 23 -4.25 21.02 15.95
C LEU A 23 -3.54 20.11 14.96
N LYS A 24 -2.23 19.91 15.15
CA LYS A 24 -1.50 18.88 14.41
C LYS A 24 -2.14 17.52 14.63
N SER A 25 -2.44 16.85 13.54
CA SER A 25 -3.08 15.53 13.57
C SER A 25 -2.46 14.61 12.52
N SER A 26 -2.39 13.33 12.83
CA SER A 26 -2.17 12.28 11.84
C SER A 26 -3.49 11.59 11.52
N TRP A 27 -3.60 11.01 10.35
CA TRP A 27 -4.74 10.15 10.02
C TRP A 27 -4.75 8.90 10.89
N VAL A 28 -5.93 8.49 11.30
CA VAL A 28 -6.11 7.19 11.93
C VAL A 28 -5.72 6.09 10.94
N LYS A 29 -5.18 5.00 11.49
CA LYS A 29 -4.83 3.83 10.69
C LYS A 29 -6.06 3.32 9.93
N SER A 30 -5.96 3.26 8.62
CA SER A 30 -6.94 2.62 7.74
C SER A 30 -6.39 1.28 7.27
N GLU A 31 -7.23 0.26 7.25
CA GLU A 31 -6.88 -1.05 6.72
C GLU A 31 -7.32 -1.16 5.26
N VAL A 32 -6.43 -1.68 4.43
CA VAL A 32 -6.69 -1.91 3.00
C VAL A 32 -6.79 -3.40 2.76
N TYR A 33 -7.87 -3.82 2.13
CA TYR A 33 -8.15 -5.23 1.85
C TYR A 33 -8.09 -5.53 0.36
N SER A 34 -7.63 -6.74 0.02
CA SER A 34 -7.80 -7.27 -1.33
C SER A 34 -9.17 -7.94 -1.41
N VAL A 35 -9.97 -7.55 -2.40
CA VAL A 35 -11.29 -8.13 -2.65
C VAL A 35 -11.24 -8.94 -3.94
N ALA A 36 -11.80 -10.14 -3.92
CA ALA A 36 -11.91 -11.01 -5.09
C ALA A 36 -13.35 -11.47 -5.28
N THR A 37 -13.79 -11.58 -6.53
CA THR A 37 -15.10 -12.15 -6.85
C THR A 37 -15.09 -13.67 -6.70
N ASP A 38 -16.27 -14.28 -6.49
CA ASP A 38 -16.40 -15.73 -6.47
C ASP A 38 -15.95 -16.39 -7.77
N ASN A 39 -16.16 -15.72 -8.89
CA ASN A 39 -15.68 -16.19 -10.19
C ASN A 39 -14.16 -16.21 -10.26
N TYR A 40 -13.49 -15.17 -9.79
CA TYR A 40 -12.02 -15.13 -9.70
C TYR A 40 -11.50 -16.25 -8.81
N LYS A 41 -12.12 -16.46 -7.65
CA LYS A 41 -11.75 -17.55 -6.73
C LYS A 41 -11.80 -18.93 -7.40
N LYS A 42 -12.79 -19.18 -8.27
CA LYS A 42 -12.92 -20.44 -9.02
C LYS A 42 -11.88 -20.58 -10.12
N THR A 43 -11.49 -19.49 -10.78
CA THR A 43 -10.62 -19.50 -11.97
C THR A 43 -9.14 -19.31 -11.66
N ALA A 44 -8.79 -18.58 -10.61
CA ALA A 44 -7.41 -18.28 -10.23
C ALA A 44 -6.61 -19.47 -9.70
N GLY A 45 -7.30 -20.52 -9.27
CA GLY A 45 -6.68 -21.68 -8.65
C GLY A 45 -6.03 -21.35 -7.30
N LYS A 46 -5.42 -22.40 -6.70
CA LYS A 46 -4.82 -22.26 -5.36
C LYS A 46 -3.68 -21.22 -5.32
N GLU A 47 -2.79 -21.23 -6.30
CA GLU A 47 -1.65 -20.27 -6.30
C GLU A 47 -2.09 -18.81 -6.39
N GLY A 48 -3.12 -18.50 -7.19
CA GLY A 48 -3.67 -17.16 -7.30
C GLY A 48 -4.32 -16.70 -5.99
N MET A 49 -5.04 -17.58 -5.32
CA MET A 49 -5.65 -17.27 -4.02
C MET A 49 -4.60 -17.11 -2.92
N ASP A 50 -3.64 -18.04 -2.84
CA ASP A 50 -2.50 -17.96 -1.90
C ASP A 50 -1.72 -16.64 -2.05
N TYR A 51 -1.55 -16.17 -3.30
CA TYR A 51 -0.93 -14.87 -3.57
C TYR A 51 -1.74 -13.71 -2.98
N LEU A 52 -3.06 -13.68 -3.21
CA LEU A 52 -3.91 -12.61 -2.68
C LEU A 52 -3.97 -12.59 -1.16
N GLU A 53 -4.02 -13.77 -0.52
CA GLU A 53 -4.02 -13.90 0.94
C GLU A 53 -2.69 -13.42 1.57
N LYS A 54 -1.57 -13.77 0.94
CA LYS A 54 -0.23 -13.44 1.46
C LYS A 54 0.19 -12.02 1.14
N ARG A 55 -0.44 -11.38 0.15
CA ARG A 55 -0.05 -10.06 -0.31
C ARG A 55 -0.39 -8.99 0.72
N THR A 56 0.63 -8.50 1.39
CA THR A 56 0.54 -7.42 2.37
C THR A 56 1.53 -6.33 2.02
N TYR A 57 1.12 -5.08 2.19
CA TYR A 57 1.97 -3.92 1.94
C TYR A 57 2.25 -3.22 3.27
N PRO A 58 3.43 -3.45 3.89
CA PRO A 58 3.78 -2.76 5.14
C PRO A 58 3.79 -1.24 4.93
N GLY A 59 3.11 -0.50 5.80
CA GLY A 59 2.98 0.97 5.68
C GLY A 59 4.31 1.70 5.48
N PRO A 60 5.37 1.41 6.27
CA PRO A 60 6.68 2.05 6.08
C PRO A 60 7.29 1.78 4.69
N VAL A 61 7.11 0.57 4.14
CA VAL A 61 7.59 0.23 2.80
C VAL A 61 6.84 1.03 1.74
N MET A 62 5.51 1.10 1.85
CA MET A 62 4.69 1.87 0.90
C MET A 62 4.99 3.36 0.96
N ASN A 63 5.16 3.93 2.17
CA ASN A 63 5.56 5.32 2.32
C ASN A 63 6.94 5.59 1.69
N GLY A 64 7.90 4.69 1.89
CA GLY A 64 9.21 4.78 1.23
C GLY A 64 9.10 4.76 -0.30
N MET A 65 8.24 3.91 -0.87
CA MET A 65 8.00 3.89 -2.31
C MET A 65 7.35 5.17 -2.83
N LEU A 66 6.42 5.77 -2.08
CA LEU A 66 5.81 7.05 -2.46
C LEU A 66 6.82 8.20 -2.43
N VAL A 67 7.71 8.23 -1.44
CA VAL A 67 8.83 9.20 -1.39
C VAL A 67 9.75 9.00 -2.60
N TRP A 68 10.16 7.76 -2.87
CA TRP A 68 11.01 7.43 -4.01
C TRP A 68 10.37 7.86 -5.35
N MET A 69 9.06 7.63 -5.52
CA MET A 69 8.33 8.10 -6.71
C MET A 69 8.40 9.62 -6.88
N GLY A 70 8.21 10.36 -5.80
CA GLY A 70 8.30 11.84 -5.82
C GLY A 70 9.69 12.34 -6.18
N GLU A 71 10.73 11.75 -5.59
CA GLU A 71 12.13 12.13 -5.82
C GLU A 71 12.61 11.80 -7.24
N ASN A 72 12.09 10.72 -7.84
CA ASN A 72 12.49 10.26 -9.16
C ASN A 72 11.50 10.67 -10.28
N GLN A 73 10.44 11.40 -9.96
CA GLN A 73 9.36 11.74 -10.91
C GLN A 73 8.81 10.48 -11.61
N ALA A 74 8.74 9.38 -10.87
CA ALA A 74 8.45 8.05 -11.37
C ALA A 74 6.94 7.78 -11.41
N GLU A 75 6.51 7.02 -12.41
CA GLU A 75 5.14 6.52 -12.51
C GLU A 75 4.96 5.19 -11.75
N GLY A 76 3.71 4.73 -11.65
CA GLY A 76 3.39 3.50 -10.92
C GLY A 76 4.07 2.25 -11.47
N ALA A 77 4.34 2.20 -12.78
CA ALA A 77 5.08 1.10 -13.41
C ALA A 77 6.55 1.06 -12.95
N ASP A 78 7.19 2.23 -12.88
CA ASP A 78 8.57 2.35 -12.40
C ASP A 78 8.68 1.97 -10.93
N ALA A 79 7.74 2.45 -10.11
CA ALA A 79 7.65 2.09 -8.71
C ALA A 79 7.43 0.58 -8.50
N ALA A 80 6.66 -0.07 -9.35
CA ALA A 80 6.47 -1.52 -9.28
C ALA A 80 7.77 -2.29 -9.57
N ILE A 81 8.54 -1.85 -10.56
CA ILE A 81 9.85 -2.44 -10.89
C ILE A 81 10.84 -2.19 -9.74
N GLU A 82 10.91 -0.98 -9.22
CA GLU A 82 11.77 -0.65 -8.09
C GLU A 82 11.40 -1.45 -6.83
N PHE A 83 10.10 -1.57 -6.54
CA PHE A 83 9.62 -2.41 -5.45
C PHE A 83 10.07 -3.87 -5.61
N LEU A 84 9.94 -4.43 -6.80
CA LEU A 84 10.37 -5.80 -7.06
C LEU A 84 11.89 -5.97 -6.91
N LYS A 85 12.69 -4.97 -7.26
CA LYS A 85 14.16 -4.99 -7.12
C LYS A 85 14.59 -4.86 -5.65
N THR A 86 13.96 -3.97 -4.90
CA THR A 86 14.45 -3.56 -3.57
C THR A 86 13.74 -4.25 -2.40
N GLN A 87 12.50 -4.74 -2.59
CA GLN A 87 11.66 -5.27 -1.52
C GLN A 87 11.43 -6.80 -1.60
N GLU A 88 12.46 -7.55 -2.00
CA GLU A 88 12.38 -9.02 -2.13
C GLU A 88 11.97 -9.70 -0.81
N SER A 89 12.36 -9.16 0.32
CA SER A 89 11.98 -9.67 1.65
C SER A 89 10.48 -9.59 1.94
N VAL A 90 9.78 -8.69 1.25
CA VAL A 90 8.33 -8.51 1.32
C VAL A 90 7.65 -9.39 0.29
N TRP A 91 7.80 -9.08 -1.00
CA TRP A 91 7.05 -9.76 -2.05
C TRP A 91 7.44 -11.23 -2.26
N GLY A 92 8.67 -11.59 -1.92
CA GLY A 92 9.15 -12.96 -2.05
C GLY A 92 8.41 -13.98 -1.16
N LYS A 93 7.62 -13.53 -0.19
CA LYS A 93 6.74 -14.34 0.64
C LYS A 93 5.36 -14.58 0.02
N TRP A 94 5.00 -13.80 -1.00
CA TRP A 94 3.68 -13.83 -1.63
C TRP A 94 3.55 -14.91 -2.70
N VAL A 95 4.67 -15.33 -3.26
CA VAL A 95 4.73 -16.18 -4.44
C VAL A 95 5.50 -17.48 -4.17
N SER A 96 5.30 -18.47 -5.02
CA SER A 96 6.08 -19.73 -4.98
C SER A 96 7.55 -19.48 -5.32
N SER A 97 8.42 -20.39 -4.86
CA SER A 97 9.86 -20.32 -5.19
C SER A 97 10.13 -20.32 -6.70
N SER A 98 9.29 -21.02 -7.46
CA SER A 98 9.38 -21.05 -8.94
C SER A 98 9.04 -19.68 -9.54
N ALA A 99 7.94 -19.07 -9.10
CA ALA A 99 7.53 -17.74 -9.54
C ALA A 99 8.57 -16.68 -9.13
N LYS A 100 9.09 -16.75 -7.91
CA LYS A 100 10.16 -15.87 -7.44
C LYS A 100 11.39 -15.91 -8.34
N LYS A 101 11.85 -17.12 -8.74
CA LYS A 101 12.97 -17.26 -9.68
C LYS A 101 12.69 -16.62 -11.04
N LYS A 102 11.47 -16.77 -11.56
CA LYS A 102 11.06 -16.16 -12.85
C LYS A 102 11.05 -14.63 -12.76
N ILE A 103 10.50 -14.07 -11.69
CA ILE A 103 10.50 -12.63 -11.45
C ILE A 103 11.92 -12.09 -11.41
N LYS A 104 12.80 -12.69 -10.61
CA LYS A 104 14.20 -12.27 -10.50
C LYS A 104 14.97 -12.36 -11.81
N LYS A 105 14.61 -13.27 -12.70
CA LYS A 105 15.24 -13.38 -14.03
C LYS A 105 14.74 -12.30 -15.00
N ALA A 106 13.57 -11.76 -14.76
CA ALA A 106 12.93 -10.74 -15.61
C ALA A 106 13.28 -9.29 -15.21
N LEU A 107 13.83 -9.09 -14.01
CA LEU A 107 14.31 -7.80 -13.47
C LEU A 107 15.75 -7.50 -13.86
#